data_6256365ae2089ecf213c5535f38da159
#
_entry.id   6256365ae2089ecf213c5535f38da159
#
_cell.length_a   1.000
_cell.length_b   1.000
_cell.length_c   1.000
_cell.angle_alpha   90.00
_cell.angle_beta   90.00
_cell.angle_gamma   90.00
#
_symmetry.space_group_name_H-M   'P 1'
#
loop_
_entity.id
_entity.type
_entity.pdbx_description
1 polymer ?
#
loop_
_entity_poly.entity_id
_entity_poly.type
_entity_poly.pdbx_seq_one_letter_code
_entity_poly.pdbx_strand_id
1 'polypeptide(L)'
;MAHKKLLNIRELMETLFTQGLITPSQMKRIASKLEKPAEESKDPLYIRILSGVGAWVGALFLILFLGISHLLRSDTSGIVFGVLFLAGGIVISRASKTTFLNQLSLALVFSGNILFLMGSVKLFQVFRTFNLSTLIIAHTLVVAVAYPFFSNSIYRFLAPTALVTLITLWILDEKVFFLIHFLIAVEMLFAGIMLLLKKPKASLTPLIYSAAIMLPLTILFMNLTQVEIGRGLGRWGEAFREPLWPSSLLLTAGLIYLYFRLAGGLKQIRNDWMILAVLATILLGVFTTPGVLVAIGLLVIGYSFDDHTLTGLSYLFLTCFLVLFYYALNINLAHKSLVIAGSGVVLLLTRWVLGHMRFERVNR
;
A
#
# COMPACT_ATOMS: atom_id res chain seq x y z
N MET A 1 -20.95 8.21 -24.09
CA MET A 1 -21.26 6.96 -23.39
C MET A 1 -22.17 7.14 -22.14
N ALA A 2 -22.04 8.22 -21.35
CA ALA A 2 -22.92 8.47 -20.18
C ALA A 2 -24.40 8.64 -20.50
N HIS A 3 -24.76 9.22 -21.65
CA HIS A 3 -26.15 9.44 -22.06
C HIS A 3 -26.90 8.13 -22.34
N LYS A 4 -26.22 7.11 -22.87
CA LYS A 4 -26.81 5.80 -23.17
C LYS A 4 -27.10 4.97 -21.90
N LYS A 5 -26.33 5.20 -20.83
CA LYS A 5 -26.49 4.51 -19.54
C LYS A 5 -27.65 5.11 -18.71
N LEU A 6 -27.89 6.41 -18.87
CA LEU A 6 -29.02 7.10 -18.20
C LEU A 6 -30.38 6.75 -18.82
N LEU A 7 -30.45 6.57 -20.13
CA LEU A 7 -31.66 6.07 -20.81
C LEU A 7 -32.05 4.66 -20.32
N ASN A 8 -31.07 3.76 -20.21
CA ASN A 8 -31.33 2.40 -19.70
C ASN A 8 -31.80 2.38 -18.24
N ILE A 9 -31.37 3.31 -17.39
CA ILE A 9 -31.80 3.35 -15.98
C ILE A 9 -33.23 3.86 -15.85
N ARG A 10 -33.66 4.82 -16.66
CA ARG A 10 -35.07 5.29 -16.70
C ARG A 10 -36.01 4.20 -17.22
N GLU A 11 -35.67 3.54 -18.31
CA GLU A 11 -36.43 2.39 -18.82
C GLU A 11 -36.52 1.27 -17.80
N LEU A 12 -35.41 0.96 -17.10
CA LEU A 12 -35.40 -0.03 -16.04
C LEU A 12 -36.33 0.35 -14.88
N MET A 13 -36.36 1.62 -14.49
CA MET A 13 -37.23 2.12 -13.43
C MET A 13 -38.69 2.07 -13.84
N GLU A 14 -39.04 2.42 -15.07
CA GLU A 14 -40.40 2.32 -15.60
C GLU A 14 -40.84 0.86 -15.67
N THR A 15 -39.98 -0.02 -16.10
CA THR A 15 -40.23 -1.47 -16.15
C THR A 15 -40.47 -2.05 -14.75
N LEU A 16 -39.68 -1.68 -13.76
CA LEU A 16 -39.81 -2.09 -12.37
C LEU A 16 -41.11 -1.54 -11.72
N PHE A 17 -41.51 -0.32 -12.13
CA PHE A 17 -42.75 0.29 -11.68
C PHE A 17 -43.98 -0.42 -12.30
N THR A 18 -43.97 -0.69 -13.59
CA THR A 18 -45.07 -1.39 -14.28
C THR A 18 -45.21 -2.85 -13.81
N GLN A 19 -44.11 -3.46 -13.35
CA GLN A 19 -44.10 -4.78 -12.74
C GLN A 19 -44.57 -4.76 -11.24
N GLY A 20 -44.87 -3.59 -10.66
CA GLY A 20 -45.29 -3.48 -9.27
C GLY A 20 -44.20 -3.74 -8.24
N LEU A 21 -42.92 -3.82 -8.67
CA LEU A 21 -41.78 -4.11 -7.79
C LEU A 21 -41.27 -2.89 -7.01
N ILE A 22 -41.65 -1.68 -7.42
CA ILE A 22 -41.33 -0.42 -6.72
C ILE A 22 -42.57 0.43 -6.56
N THR A 23 -42.68 1.07 -5.39
CA THR A 23 -43.79 1.97 -5.08
C THR A 23 -43.57 3.37 -5.68
N PRO A 24 -44.64 4.18 -5.91
CA PRO A 24 -44.51 5.55 -6.40
C PRO A 24 -43.59 6.42 -5.55
N SER A 25 -43.57 6.20 -4.22
CA SER A 25 -42.69 6.90 -3.29
C SER A 25 -41.22 6.49 -3.44
N GLN A 26 -40.96 5.24 -3.71
CA GLN A 26 -39.61 4.73 -4.00
C GLN A 26 -39.11 5.22 -5.35
N MET A 27 -39.98 5.24 -6.37
CA MET A 27 -39.66 5.80 -7.69
C MET A 27 -39.27 7.28 -7.60
N LYS A 28 -40.08 8.11 -6.88
CA LYS A 28 -39.72 9.51 -6.62
C LYS A 28 -38.41 9.69 -5.88
N ARG A 29 -38.12 8.84 -4.91
CA ARG A 29 -36.88 8.87 -4.12
C ARG A 29 -35.64 8.45 -4.94
N ILE A 30 -35.80 7.51 -5.85
CA ILE A 30 -34.74 7.09 -6.78
C ILE A 30 -34.54 8.17 -7.85
N ALA A 31 -35.64 8.68 -8.44
CA ALA A 31 -35.59 9.77 -9.39
C ALA A 31 -34.89 11.03 -8.82
N SER A 32 -35.25 11.43 -7.59
CA SER A 32 -34.59 12.58 -6.94
C SER A 32 -33.12 12.35 -6.58
N LYS A 33 -32.68 11.10 -6.43
CA LYS A 33 -31.26 10.75 -6.27
C LYS A 33 -30.52 10.70 -7.61
N LEU A 34 -31.22 10.38 -8.70
CA LEU A 34 -30.68 10.40 -10.06
C LEU A 34 -30.71 11.81 -10.68
N GLU A 35 -31.71 12.62 -10.29
CA GLU A 35 -31.84 14.02 -10.69
C GLU A 35 -31.00 14.98 -9.86
N LYS A 36 -30.44 14.55 -8.72
CA LYS A 36 -29.31 15.29 -8.17
C LYS A 36 -28.23 15.23 -9.25
N PRO A 37 -27.94 16.37 -9.90
CA PRO A 37 -26.85 16.38 -10.85
C PRO A 37 -25.67 15.75 -10.15
N ALA A 38 -24.88 15.01 -10.87
CA ALA A 38 -23.50 14.73 -10.48
C ALA A 38 -22.82 16.12 -10.43
N GLU A 39 -23.18 16.91 -9.42
CA GLU A 39 -22.53 18.12 -8.97
C GLU A 39 -21.25 17.73 -8.26
N GLU A 40 -20.43 17.20 -9.02
CA GLU A 40 -19.04 17.53 -9.16
C GLU A 40 -18.80 17.43 -10.66
N SER A 41 -18.94 18.54 -11.35
CA SER A 41 -18.27 18.72 -12.64
C SER A 41 -16.79 18.46 -12.33
N LYS A 42 -16.39 17.20 -12.47
CA LYS A 42 -14.97 16.85 -12.30
C LYS A 42 -14.26 17.70 -13.30
N ASP A 43 -13.56 18.71 -12.83
CA ASP A 43 -12.76 19.58 -13.66
C ASP A 43 -12.08 18.73 -14.74
N PRO A 44 -12.07 19.16 -16.01
CA PRO A 44 -11.36 18.46 -17.06
C PRO A 44 -9.96 18.06 -16.60
N LEU A 45 -9.47 16.93 -17.09
CA LEU A 45 -8.19 16.36 -16.64
C LEU A 45 -7.05 17.38 -16.68
N TYR A 46 -7.00 18.20 -17.75
CA TYR A 46 -5.97 19.24 -17.92
C TYR A 46 -6.04 20.33 -16.85
N ILE A 47 -7.24 20.73 -16.41
CA ILE A 47 -7.43 21.70 -15.31
C ILE A 47 -6.94 21.10 -14.01
N ARG A 48 -7.24 19.84 -13.75
CA ARG A 48 -6.76 19.15 -12.53
C ARG A 48 -5.24 19.02 -12.50
N ILE A 49 -4.63 18.67 -13.63
CA ILE A 49 -3.17 18.57 -13.76
C ILE A 49 -2.54 19.95 -13.57
N LEU A 50 -3.03 20.98 -14.30
CA LEU A 50 -2.50 22.32 -14.23
C LEU A 50 -2.64 22.93 -12.83
N SER A 51 -3.79 22.74 -12.18
CA SER A 51 -4.03 23.15 -10.81
C SER A 51 -3.09 22.44 -9.83
N GLY A 52 -2.85 21.13 -10.05
CA GLY A 52 -1.91 20.36 -9.24
C GLY A 52 -0.48 20.89 -9.38
N VAL A 53 0.02 20.99 -10.61
CA VAL A 53 1.35 21.53 -10.89
C VAL A 53 1.52 22.94 -10.32
N GLY A 54 0.54 23.83 -10.55
CA GLY A 54 0.58 25.21 -10.05
C GLY A 54 0.63 25.27 -8.51
N ALA A 55 -0.11 24.41 -7.81
CA ALA A 55 -0.11 24.35 -6.37
C ALA A 55 1.26 23.88 -5.80
N TRP A 56 1.85 22.84 -6.40
CA TRP A 56 3.17 22.35 -6.01
C TRP A 56 4.29 23.36 -6.30
N VAL A 57 4.25 24.00 -7.47
CA VAL A 57 5.18 25.07 -7.84
C VAL A 57 5.05 26.24 -6.85
N GLY A 58 3.82 26.66 -6.52
CA GLY A 58 3.58 27.71 -5.53
C GLY A 58 4.14 27.36 -4.14
N ALA A 59 3.95 26.12 -3.67
CA ALA A 59 4.52 25.66 -2.41
C ALA A 59 6.05 25.61 -2.46
N LEU A 60 6.64 25.21 -3.58
CA LEU A 60 8.09 25.23 -3.78
C LEU A 60 8.65 26.66 -3.71
N PHE A 61 8.03 27.60 -4.42
CA PHE A 61 8.44 29.01 -4.36
C PHE A 61 8.33 29.59 -2.95
N LEU A 62 7.31 29.19 -2.18
CA LEU A 62 7.16 29.62 -0.79
C LEU A 62 8.31 29.10 0.07
N ILE A 63 8.72 27.84 -0.08
CA ILE A 63 9.89 27.28 0.64
C ILE A 63 11.17 28.00 0.21
N LEU A 64 11.37 28.23 -1.09
CA LEU A 64 12.52 28.96 -1.61
C LEU A 64 12.57 30.39 -1.07
N PHE A 65 11.43 31.08 -1.02
CA PHE A 65 11.33 32.42 -0.43
C PHE A 65 11.76 32.41 1.05
N LEU A 66 11.29 31.46 1.84
CA LEU A 66 11.69 31.33 3.24
C LEU A 66 13.20 31.07 3.39
N GLY A 67 13.80 30.29 2.47
CA GLY A 67 15.23 30.04 2.44
C GLY A 67 16.04 31.29 2.09
N ILE A 68 15.67 31.99 1.01
CA ILE A 68 16.38 33.17 0.49
C ILE A 68 16.23 34.36 1.45
N SER A 69 15.04 34.54 2.03
CA SER A 69 14.78 35.60 3.02
C SER A 69 15.47 35.40 4.38
N HIS A 70 16.21 34.29 4.48
CA HIS A 70 16.88 33.92 5.74
C HIS A 70 15.95 33.65 6.95
N LEU A 71 14.65 33.50 6.71
CA LEU A 71 13.68 33.19 7.76
C LEU A 71 13.90 31.79 8.37
N LEU A 72 14.59 30.89 7.64
CA LEU A 72 14.96 29.55 8.10
C LEU A 72 16.36 29.48 8.76
N ARG A 73 16.91 30.61 9.21
CA ARG A 73 18.26 30.66 9.82
C ARG A 73 18.32 30.03 11.21
N SER A 74 17.32 30.27 12.06
CA SER A 74 17.33 29.72 13.41
C SER A 74 16.97 28.23 13.41
N ASP A 75 17.51 27.48 14.36
CA ASP A 75 17.29 26.04 14.49
C ASP A 75 15.81 25.69 14.71
N THR A 76 15.07 26.60 15.36
CA THR A 76 13.64 26.44 15.64
C THR A 76 12.72 26.92 14.50
N SER A 77 13.23 27.75 13.58
CA SER A 77 12.39 28.35 12.53
C SER A 77 11.76 27.30 11.60
N GLY A 78 12.48 26.22 11.28
CA GLY A 78 11.95 25.12 10.51
C GLY A 78 10.75 24.45 11.18
N ILE A 79 10.79 24.29 12.51
CA ILE A 79 9.67 23.73 13.30
C ILE A 79 8.47 24.67 13.25
N VAL A 80 8.69 25.98 13.50
CA VAL A 80 7.62 26.98 13.52
C VAL A 80 6.93 27.08 12.15
N PHE A 81 7.69 27.26 11.08
CA PHE A 81 7.12 27.30 9.72
C PHE A 81 6.52 25.95 9.31
N GLY A 82 7.10 24.85 9.75
CA GLY A 82 6.55 23.50 9.56
C GLY A 82 5.14 23.38 10.16
N VAL A 83 4.96 23.79 11.41
CA VAL A 83 3.66 23.79 12.10
C VAL A 83 2.68 24.76 11.42
N LEU A 84 3.12 25.96 11.04
CA LEU A 84 2.27 26.94 10.34
C LEU A 84 1.77 26.39 9.00
N PHE A 85 2.62 25.71 8.22
CA PHE A 85 2.24 25.14 6.93
C PHE A 85 1.30 23.94 7.10
N LEU A 86 1.55 23.08 8.09
CA LEU A 86 0.66 21.98 8.43
C LEU A 86 -0.72 22.51 8.84
N ALA A 87 -0.77 23.47 9.76
CA ALA A 87 -2.02 24.07 10.22
C ALA A 87 -2.75 24.77 9.06
N GLY A 88 -2.04 25.60 8.28
CA GLY A 88 -2.58 26.30 7.13
C GLY A 88 -3.15 25.34 6.06
N GLY A 89 -2.41 24.27 5.73
CA GLY A 89 -2.88 23.25 4.81
C GLY A 89 -4.15 22.53 5.31
N ILE A 90 -4.22 22.18 6.59
CA ILE A 90 -5.40 21.56 7.22
C ILE A 90 -6.60 22.53 7.17
N VAL A 91 -6.41 23.80 7.51
CA VAL A 91 -7.47 24.81 7.49
C VAL A 91 -7.99 25.02 6.06
N ILE A 92 -7.10 25.19 5.07
CA ILE A 92 -7.47 25.35 3.66
C ILE A 92 -8.27 24.15 3.17
N SER A 93 -7.84 22.92 3.50
CA SER A 93 -8.54 21.70 3.08
C SER A 93 -9.98 21.61 3.61
N ARG A 94 -10.27 22.22 4.77
CA ARG A 94 -11.61 22.26 5.36
C ARG A 94 -12.47 23.40 4.83
N ALA A 95 -11.84 24.52 4.48
CA ALA A 95 -12.54 25.74 4.05
C ALA A 95 -12.94 25.68 2.57
N SER A 96 -12.24 24.92 1.73
CA SER A 96 -12.41 24.99 0.28
C SER A 96 -12.73 23.63 -0.36
N LYS A 97 -13.57 23.69 -1.40
CA LYS A 97 -13.94 22.55 -2.26
C LYS A 97 -13.30 22.63 -3.65
N THR A 98 -12.51 23.68 -3.96
CA THR A 98 -11.89 23.83 -5.29
C THR A 98 -10.70 22.90 -5.45
N THR A 99 -10.50 22.38 -6.67
CA THR A 99 -9.39 21.47 -7.00
C THR A 99 -8.04 22.10 -6.71
N PHE A 100 -7.84 23.37 -7.05
CA PHE A 100 -6.59 24.09 -6.77
C PHE A 100 -6.27 24.17 -5.29
N LEU A 101 -7.21 24.59 -4.46
CA LEU A 101 -6.98 24.74 -3.02
C LEU A 101 -6.81 23.39 -2.31
N ASN A 102 -7.46 22.33 -2.81
CA ASN A 102 -7.20 20.97 -2.32
C ASN A 102 -5.77 20.52 -2.64
N GLN A 103 -5.24 20.82 -3.83
CA GLN A 103 -3.86 20.51 -4.18
C GLN A 103 -2.87 21.40 -3.43
N LEU A 104 -3.18 22.69 -3.26
CA LEU A 104 -2.37 23.62 -2.47
C LEU A 104 -2.31 23.18 -0.99
N SER A 105 -3.43 22.77 -0.40
CA SER A 105 -3.46 22.26 0.96
C SER A 105 -2.58 21.01 1.12
N LEU A 106 -2.60 20.10 0.14
CA LEU A 106 -1.75 18.93 0.11
C LEU A 106 -0.26 19.32 0.03
N ALA A 107 0.08 20.22 -0.87
CA ALA A 107 1.45 20.72 -1.04
C ALA A 107 1.96 21.41 0.23
N LEU A 108 1.13 22.23 0.90
CA LEU A 108 1.46 22.87 2.16
C LEU A 108 1.68 21.85 3.29
N VAL A 109 0.84 20.81 3.40
CA VAL A 109 0.99 19.79 4.44
C VAL A 109 2.29 19.01 4.24
N PHE A 110 2.65 18.63 3.01
CA PHE A 110 3.92 17.97 2.74
C PHE A 110 5.12 18.90 2.98
N SER A 111 5.03 20.14 2.52
CA SER A 111 6.07 21.16 2.78
C SER A 111 6.24 21.43 4.26
N GLY A 112 5.14 21.52 5.01
CA GLY A 112 5.14 21.67 6.45
C GLY A 112 5.80 20.48 7.17
N ASN A 113 5.50 19.26 6.71
CA ASN A 113 6.14 18.05 7.22
C ASN A 113 7.66 18.08 6.99
N ILE A 114 8.10 18.39 5.77
CA ILE A 114 9.53 18.48 5.44
C ILE A 114 10.23 19.56 6.29
N LEU A 115 9.64 20.75 6.40
CA LEU A 115 10.21 21.85 7.21
C LEU A 115 10.30 21.47 8.69
N PHE A 116 9.27 20.81 9.22
CA PHE A 116 9.26 20.33 10.60
C PHE A 116 10.36 19.29 10.83
N LEU A 117 10.54 18.34 9.93
CA LEU A 117 11.60 17.34 10.01
C LEU A 117 12.99 17.99 9.95
N MET A 118 13.20 18.92 9.00
CA MET A 118 14.47 19.63 8.87
C MET A 118 14.78 20.48 10.12
N GLY A 119 13.79 21.16 10.66
CA GLY A 119 13.92 21.94 11.90
C GLY A 119 14.20 21.06 13.11
N SER A 120 13.54 19.90 13.20
CA SER A 120 13.78 18.92 14.26
C SER A 120 15.21 18.39 14.22
N VAL A 121 15.71 18.02 13.04
CA VAL A 121 17.10 17.58 12.87
C VAL A 121 18.07 18.66 13.31
N LYS A 122 17.90 19.91 12.88
CA LYS A 122 18.78 21.02 13.31
C LYS A 122 18.76 21.24 14.82
N LEU A 123 17.59 21.22 15.44
CA LEU A 123 17.45 21.38 16.88
C LEU A 123 18.19 20.28 17.66
N PHE A 124 18.11 19.03 17.18
CA PHE A 124 18.76 17.89 17.82
C PHE A 124 20.23 17.70 17.40
N GLN A 125 20.69 18.30 16.29
CA GLN A 125 22.13 18.36 15.92
C GLN A 125 23.02 19.07 16.95
N VAL A 126 22.45 19.90 17.80
CA VAL A 126 23.14 20.44 18.98
C VAL A 126 23.73 19.31 19.84
N PHE A 127 23.18 18.09 19.77
CA PHE A 127 23.65 16.88 20.43
C PHE A 127 24.62 16.01 19.56
N ARG A 128 25.16 16.56 18.47
CA ARG A 128 26.26 16.04 17.64
C ARG A 128 26.04 14.79 16.77
N THR A 129 24.84 14.23 16.64
CA THR A 129 24.64 13.09 15.73
C THR A 129 23.39 13.27 14.89
N PHE A 130 23.55 13.28 13.54
CA PHE A 130 22.42 13.07 12.65
C PHE A 130 21.92 11.65 12.91
N ASN A 131 20.73 11.54 13.48
CA ASN A 131 20.15 10.25 13.82
C ASN A 131 18.78 10.11 13.13
N LEU A 132 18.64 9.02 12.37
CA LEU A 132 17.36 8.66 11.74
C LEU A 132 16.23 8.52 12.76
N SER A 133 16.54 8.16 14.02
CA SER A 133 15.57 8.13 15.12
C SER A 133 14.85 9.46 15.32
N THR A 134 15.57 10.58 15.19
CA THR A 134 14.96 11.93 15.30
C THR A 134 13.92 12.14 14.19
N LEU A 135 14.23 11.73 12.95
CA LEU A 135 13.30 11.82 11.83
C LEU A 135 12.07 10.94 12.05
N ILE A 136 12.26 9.72 12.56
CA ILE A 136 11.15 8.80 12.86
C ILE A 136 10.23 9.39 13.91
N ILE A 137 10.78 9.90 15.03
CA ILE A 137 10.00 10.50 16.12
C ILE A 137 9.25 11.74 15.61
N ALA A 138 9.95 12.63 14.93
CA ALA A 138 9.36 13.86 14.40
C ALA A 138 8.27 13.54 13.35
N HIS A 139 8.52 12.63 12.43
CA HIS A 139 7.54 12.22 11.43
C HIS A 139 6.33 11.52 12.05
N THR A 140 6.55 10.63 13.02
CA THR A 140 5.47 9.97 13.78
C THR A 140 4.58 10.99 14.47
N LEU A 141 5.16 12.01 15.11
CA LEU A 141 4.42 13.08 15.76
C LEU A 141 3.56 13.86 14.74
N VAL A 142 4.14 14.24 13.59
CA VAL A 142 3.40 14.93 12.52
C VAL A 142 2.26 14.05 11.99
N VAL A 143 2.53 12.78 11.72
CA VAL A 143 1.50 11.85 11.22
C VAL A 143 0.40 11.64 12.26
N ALA A 144 0.74 11.42 13.52
CA ALA A 144 -0.24 11.23 14.59
C ALA A 144 -1.19 12.44 14.74
N VAL A 145 -0.66 13.65 14.58
CA VAL A 145 -1.46 14.88 14.66
C VAL A 145 -2.19 15.17 13.36
N ALA A 146 -1.53 15.08 12.20
CA ALA A 146 -2.13 15.48 10.92
C ALA A 146 -3.11 14.44 10.36
N TYR A 147 -2.88 13.15 10.56
CA TYR A 147 -3.70 12.06 9.99
C TYR A 147 -5.20 12.16 10.32
N PRO A 148 -5.63 12.39 11.57
CA PRO A 148 -7.05 12.52 11.90
C PRO A 148 -7.68 13.79 11.35
N PHE A 149 -6.93 14.89 11.22
CA PHE A 149 -7.45 16.20 10.84
C PHE A 149 -7.39 16.45 9.33
N PHE A 150 -6.52 15.78 8.60
CA PHE A 150 -6.33 15.94 7.15
C PHE A 150 -6.89 14.75 6.38
N SER A 151 -8.00 14.97 5.68
CA SER A 151 -8.79 13.89 5.05
C SER A 151 -8.34 13.55 3.61
N ASN A 152 -7.16 14.00 3.17
CA ASN A 152 -6.66 13.73 1.83
C ASN A 152 -6.11 12.30 1.73
N SER A 153 -6.59 11.51 0.75
CA SER A 153 -6.20 10.10 0.56
C SER A 153 -4.72 9.94 0.18
N ILE A 154 -4.15 10.90 -0.58
CA ILE A 154 -2.73 10.86 -0.98
C ILE A 154 -1.85 11.01 0.26
N TYR A 155 -2.15 11.97 1.13
CA TYR A 155 -1.42 12.15 2.38
C TYR A 155 -1.53 10.91 3.28
N ARG A 156 -2.76 10.40 3.45
CA ARG A 156 -3.04 9.21 4.28
C ARG A 156 -2.36 7.95 3.76
N PHE A 157 -2.00 7.90 2.50
CA PHE A 157 -1.20 6.83 1.91
C PHE A 157 0.30 7.09 2.08
N LEU A 158 0.79 8.27 1.66
CA LEU A 158 2.22 8.56 1.61
C LEU A 158 2.87 8.78 2.98
N ALA A 159 2.14 9.33 3.96
CA ALA A 159 2.71 9.60 5.27
C ALA A 159 3.05 8.30 6.04
N PRO A 160 2.17 7.28 6.14
CA PRO A 160 2.55 5.97 6.69
C PRO A 160 3.63 5.27 5.86
N THR A 161 3.58 5.36 4.53
CA THR A 161 4.61 4.81 3.64
C THR A 161 5.99 5.38 3.97
N ALA A 162 6.09 6.70 4.13
CA ALA A 162 7.34 7.38 4.52
C ALA A 162 7.80 6.94 5.91
N LEU A 163 6.89 6.75 6.87
CA LEU A 163 7.23 6.28 8.21
C LEU A 163 7.84 4.87 8.17
N VAL A 164 7.23 3.94 7.47
CA VAL A 164 7.76 2.57 7.31
C VAL A 164 9.13 2.60 6.61
N THR A 165 9.28 3.43 5.57
CA THR A 165 10.57 3.61 4.88
C THR A 165 11.64 4.12 5.83
N LEU A 166 11.35 5.13 6.66
CA LEU A 166 12.29 5.67 7.65
C LEU A 166 12.67 4.62 8.70
N ILE A 167 11.71 3.81 9.18
CA ILE A 167 11.98 2.72 10.13
C ILE A 167 12.88 1.66 9.47
N THR A 168 12.61 1.27 8.22
CA THR A 168 13.43 0.33 7.48
C THR A 168 14.86 0.83 7.32
N LEU A 169 15.03 2.10 6.93
CA LEU A 169 16.36 2.72 6.80
C LEU A 169 17.09 2.81 8.14
N TRP A 170 16.38 3.09 9.24
CA TRP A 170 16.97 3.13 10.58
C TRP A 170 17.42 1.74 11.05
N ILE A 171 16.62 0.69 10.83
CA ILE A 171 17.00 -0.70 11.13
C ILE A 171 18.31 -1.07 10.43
N LEU A 172 18.50 -0.62 9.19
CA LEU A 172 19.69 -0.87 8.40
C LEU A 172 20.90 -0.06 8.89
N ASP A 173 20.68 1.21 9.25
CA ASP A 173 21.75 2.11 9.72
C ASP A 173 22.29 1.68 11.09
N GLU A 174 21.41 1.33 12.01
CA GLU A 174 21.77 0.83 13.35
C GLU A 174 22.17 -0.65 13.37
N LYS A 175 22.03 -1.35 12.23
CA LYS A 175 22.35 -2.79 12.09
C LYS A 175 21.57 -3.71 13.03
N VAL A 176 20.35 -3.31 13.42
CA VAL A 176 19.44 -4.09 14.29
C VAL A 176 18.50 -4.96 13.46
N PHE A 177 19.07 -5.76 12.58
CA PHE A 177 18.36 -6.47 11.49
C PHE A 177 17.23 -7.37 11.96
N PHE A 178 17.28 -7.93 13.16
CA PHE A 178 16.21 -8.76 13.70
C PHE A 178 14.87 -8.01 13.80
N LEU A 179 14.90 -6.67 13.97
CA LEU A 179 13.69 -5.85 14.02
C LEU A 179 12.92 -5.81 12.71
N ILE A 180 13.56 -6.17 11.59
CA ILE A 180 12.88 -6.19 10.28
C ILE A 180 11.80 -7.28 10.25
N HIS A 181 12.02 -8.42 10.94
CA HIS A 181 11.01 -9.47 11.05
C HIS A 181 9.78 -8.99 11.83
N PHE A 182 10.02 -8.16 12.86
CA PHE A 182 8.95 -7.53 13.61
C PHE A 182 8.19 -6.50 12.76
N LEU A 183 8.91 -5.69 11.98
CA LEU A 183 8.31 -4.74 11.04
C LEU A 183 7.42 -5.47 10.02
N ILE A 184 7.92 -6.54 9.41
CA ILE A 184 7.16 -7.40 8.48
C ILE A 184 5.91 -7.97 9.17
N ALA A 185 6.02 -8.39 10.45
CA ALA A 185 4.86 -8.86 11.21
C ALA A 185 3.78 -7.79 11.36
N VAL A 186 4.19 -6.57 11.69
CA VAL A 186 3.28 -5.43 11.86
C VAL A 186 2.63 -5.07 10.52
N GLU A 187 3.39 -4.96 9.46
CA GLU A 187 2.87 -4.68 8.10
C GLU A 187 1.88 -5.77 7.65
N MET A 188 2.22 -7.04 7.85
CA MET A 188 1.36 -8.18 7.52
C MET A 188 0.05 -8.15 8.32
N LEU A 189 0.10 -7.84 9.61
CA LEU A 189 -1.10 -7.69 10.44
C LEU A 189 -1.97 -6.55 9.94
N PHE A 190 -1.40 -5.38 9.65
CA PHE A 190 -2.16 -4.26 9.12
C PHE A 190 -2.76 -4.56 7.75
N ALA A 191 -1.98 -5.08 6.81
CA ALA A 191 -2.45 -5.42 5.49
C ALA A 191 -3.49 -6.56 5.54
N GLY A 192 -3.21 -7.63 6.28
CA GLY A 192 -4.05 -8.81 6.34
C GLY A 192 -5.35 -8.59 7.12
N ILE A 193 -5.29 -8.07 8.32
CA ILE A 193 -6.48 -7.89 9.17
C ILE A 193 -7.39 -6.82 8.58
N MET A 194 -6.83 -5.68 8.14
CA MET A 194 -7.61 -4.59 7.59
C MET A 194 -8.28 -4.95 6.25
N LEU A 195 -7.58 -5.71 5.38
CA LEU A 195 -8.18 -6.20 4.14
C LEU A 195 -9.28 -7.23 4.38
N LEU A 196 -9.23 -7.97 5.50
CA LEU A 196 -10.27 -8.92 5.89
C LEU A 196 -11.49 -8.25 6.56
N LEU A 197 -11.42 -6.98 6.90
CA LEU A 197 -12.58 -6.22 7.37
C LEU A 197 -13.58 -6.04 6.22
N LYS A 198 -14.80 -6.53 6.39
CA LYS A 198 -15.85 -6.52 5.34
C LYS A 198 -16.18 -5.11 4.81
N LYS A 199 -15.94 -4.06 5.59
CA LYS A 199 -16.16 -2.64 5.21
C LYS A 199 -15.16 -1.76 5.95
N PRO A 200 -13.93 -1.60 5.46
CA PRO A 200 -13.00 -0.65 6.03
C PRO A 200 -13.55 0.77 5.90
N LYS A 201 -13.40 1.58 6.95
CA LYS A 201 -13.75 3.00 6.86
C LYS A 201 -12.93 3.64 5.73
N ALA A 202 -13.54 4.53 4.94
CA ALA A 202 -12.86 5.22 3.84
C ALA A 202 -11.55 5.93 4.28
N SER A 203 -11.47 6.34 5.54
CA SER A 203 -10.26 6.93 6.12
C SER A 203 -9.11 5.94 6.32
N LEU A 204 -9.39 4.64 6.44
CA LEU A 204 -8.39 3.59 6.66
C LEU A 204 -7.94 2.93 5.37
N THR A 205 -8.71 3.04 4.30
CA THR A 205 -8.36 2.45 3.00
C THR A 205 -6.96 2.84 2.51
N PRO A 206 -6.54 4.13 2.54
CA PRO A 206 -5.17 4.49 2.12
C PRO A 206 -4.08 3.86 2.99
N LEU A 207 -4.32 3.71 4.30
CA LEU A 207 -3.39 3.05 5.22
C LEU A 207 -3.24 1.55 4.90
N ILE A 208 -4.35 0.89 4.56
CA ILE A 208 -4.36 -0.51 4.15
C ILE A 208 -3.50 -0.71 2.89
N TYR A 209 -3.71 0.14 1.88
CA TYR A 209 -2.91 0.09 0.65
C TYR A 209 -1.44 0.43 0.90
N SER A 210 -1.16 1.38 1.82
CA SER A 210 0.22 1.67 2.24
C SER A 210 0.89 0.42 2.81
N ALA A 211 0.25 -0.27 3.75
CA ALA A 211 0.78 -1.50 4.34
C ALA A 211 0.90 -2.63 3.30
N ALA A 212 -0.09 -2.78 2.41
CA ALA A 212 -0.09 -3.80 1.37
C ALA A 212 1.04 -3.60 0.33
N ILE A 213 1.47 -2.36 0.10
CA ILE A 213 2.58 -2.03 -0.80
C ILE A 213 3.92 -2.08 -0.05
N MET A 214 3.97 -1.59 1.18
CA MET A 214 5.22 -1.54 1.95
C MET A 214 5.70 -2.93 2.34
N LEU A 215 4.81 -3.85 2.67
CA LEU A 215 5.17 -5.22 3.02
C LEU A 215 6.02 -5.92 1.93
N PRO A 216 5.61 -6.00 0.65
CA PRO A 216 6.47 -6.57 -0.39
C PRO A 216 7.69 -5.69 -0.69
N LEU A 217 7.62 -4.36 -0.56
CA LEU A 217 8.77 -3.47 -0.76
C LEU A 217 9.84 -3.67 0.31
N THR A 218 9.47 -3.79 1.58
CA THR A 218 10.39 -4.09 2.69
C THR A 218 11.12 -5.41 2.42
N ILE A 219 10.40 -6.45 2.01
CA ILE A 219 11.00 -7.76 1.68
C ILE A 219 11.84 -7.68 0.39
N LEU A 220 11.39 -6.93 -0.61
CA LEU A 220 12.14 -6.72 -1.84
C LEU A 220 13.49 -6.07 -1.53
N PHE A 221 13.49 -5.04 -0.70
CA PHE A 221 14.69 -4.37 -0.27
C PHE A 221 15.65 -5.31 0.48
N MET A 222 15.14 -6.14 1.40
CA MET A 222 15.91 -7.19 2.06
C MET A 222 16.56 -8.16 1.06
N ASN A 223 15.79 -8.64 0.08
CA ASN A 223 16.31 -9.55 -0.92
C ASN A 223 17.38 -8.91 -1.81
N LEU A 224 17.19 -7.63 -2.19
CA LEU A 224 18.18 -6.89 -2.99
C LEU A 224 19.51 -6.71 -2.27
N THR A 225 19.50 -6.52 -0.96
CA THR A 225 20.75 -6.40 -0.17
C THR A 225 21.52 -7.72 -0.07
N GLN A 226 20.87 -8.87 -0.24
CA GLN A 226 21.51 -10.19 -0.23
C GLN A 226 22.11 -10.59 -1.58
N VAL A 227 21.64 -10.01 -2.68
CA VAL A 227 22.17 -10.27 -4.02
C VAL A 227 23.38 -9.38 -4.31
N GLU A 228 24.30 -9.80 -5.20
CA GLU A 228 25.49 -9.02 -5.57
C GLU A 228 25.20 -7.59 -6.03
N ILE A 229 24.00 -7.33 -6.57
CA ILE A 229 23.50 -6.00 -6.90
C ILE A 229 23.51 -5.08 -5.66
N GLY A 230 23.26 -5.61 -4.47
CA GLY A 230 23.30 -4.86 -3.21
C GLY A 230 24.70 -4.40 -2.81
N ARG A 231 25.77 -5.04 -3.30
CA ARG A 231 27.17 -4.59 -3.06
C ARG A 231 27.44 -3.21 -3.67
N GLY A 232 26.71 -2.81 -4.73
CA GLY A 232 26.77 -1.47 -5.31
C GLY A 232 26.08 -0.38 -4.47
N LEU A 233 25.30 -0.74 -3.44
CA LEU A 233 24.62 0.18 -2.52
C LEU A 233 25.51 0.66 -1.36
N GLY A 234 26.84 0.46 -1.45
CA GLY A 234 27.81 0.92 -0.45
C GLY A 234 27.63 0.23 0.91
N ARG A 235 27.71 1.03 1.99
CA ARG A 235 27.61 0.51 3.37
C ARG A 235 26.32 -0.27 3.69
N TRP A 236 25.27 -0.12 2.88
CA TRP A 236 23.99 -0.81 3.05
C TRP A 236 24.04 -2.26 2.53
N GLY A 237 24.91 -2.57 1.56
CA GLY A 237 25.00 -3.89 0.92
C GLY A 237 25.82 -4.92 1.69
N GLU A 238 26.76 -4.49 2.56
CA GLU A 238 27.63 -5.41 3.31
C GLU A 238 26.98 -6.01 4.55
N ALA A 239 25.88 -5.44 5.01
CA ALA A 239 25.40 -5.62 6.37
C ALA A 239 24.34 -6.70 6.54
N PHE A 240 23.58 -7.04 5.48
CA PHE A 240 22.39 -7.88 5.67
C PHE A 240 22.71 -9.37 5.45
N ARG A 241 23.12 -10.04 6.53
CA ARG A 241 23.29 -11.52 6.56
C ARG A 241 22.24 -12.23 7.45
N GLU A 242 21.19 -11.52 7.84
CA GLU A 242 20.14 -12.12 8.64
C GLU A 242 19.36 -13.18 7.85
N PRO A 243 19.11 -14.33 8.46
CA PRO A 243 18.37 -15.39 7.79
C PRO A 243 16.91 -14.99 7.56
N LEU A 244 16.40 -15.21 6.35
CA LEU A 244 15.01 -14.86 5.99
C LEU A 244 13.96 -15.84 6.54
N TRP A 245 14.38 -16.97 7.11
CA TRP A 245 13.44 -18.02 7.58
C TRP A 245 12.40 -17.53 8.59
N PRO A 246 12.70 -16.57 9.54
CA PRO A 246 11.66 -16.12 10.48
C PRO A 246 10.52 -15.40 9.74
N SER A 247 10.84 -14.56 8.76
CA SER A 247 9.84 -13.92 7.90
C SER A 247 9.07 -14.94 7.06
N SER A 248 9.75 -15.96 6.50
CA SER A 248 9.07 -17.03 5.75
C SER A 248 8.09 -17.81 6.62
N LEU A 249 8.47 -18.14 7.85
CA LEU A 249 7.60 -18.84 8.80
C LEU A 249 6.38 -17.98 9.18
N LEU A 250 6.60 -16.70 9.46
CA LEU A 250 5.56 -15.75 9.80
C LEU A 250 4.54 -15.60 8.67
N LEU A 251 5.04 -15.40 7.45
CA LEU A 251 4.21 -15.21 6.26
C LEU A 251 3.48 -16.49 5.85
N THR A 252 4.12 -17.65 6.03
CA THR A 252 3.47 -18.96 5.84
C THR A 252 2.27 -19.10 6.79
N ALA A 253 2.47 -18.81 8.07
CA ALA A 253 1.40 -18.84 9.06
C ALA A 253 0.29 -17.83 8.73
N GLY A 254 0.65 -16.61 8.34
CA GLY A 254 -0.28 -15.57 7.95
C GLY A 254 -1.10 -15.95 6.70
N LEU A 255 -0.47 -16.55 5.70
CA LEU A 255 -1.15 -16.99 4.47
C LEU A 255 -2.10 -18.17 4.75
N ILE A 256 -1.70 -19.13 5.58
CA ILE A 256 -2.57 -20.22 6.04
C ILE A 256 -3.77 -19.64 6.80
N TYR A 257 -3.54 -18.70 7.74
CA TYR A 257 -4.63 -18.01 8.43
C TYR A 257 -5.58 -17.29 7.48
N LEU A 258 -5.03 -16.63 6.45
CA LEU A 258 -5.81 -15.96 5.41
C LEU A 258 -6.75 -16.94 4.69
N TYR A 259 -6.26 -18.13 4.30
CA TYR A 259 -7.09 -19.15 3.65
C TYR A 259 -8.23 -19.59 4.56
N PHE A 260 -7.97 -19.89 5.83
CA PHE A 260 -9.03 -20.26 6.77
C PHE A 260 -10.08 -19.17 6.94
N ARG A 261 -9.63 -17.93 6.98
CA ARG A 261 -10.53 -16.78 7.14
C ARG A 261 -11.43 -16.58 5.92
N LEU A 262 -10.86 -16.67 4.72
CA LEU A 262 -11.59 -16.53 3.46
C LEU A 262 -12.54 -17.71 3.20
N ALA A 263 -12.15 -18.91 3.60
CA ALA A 263 -12.98 -20.11 3.44
C ALA A 263 -14.17 -20.19 4.40
N GLY A 264 -14.32 -19.27 5.35
CA GLY A 264 -15.44 -19.27 6.31
C GLY A 264 -15.15 -19.98 7.63
N GLY A 265 -13.88 -20.29 7.94
CA GLY A 265 -13.42 -20.78 9.24
C GLY A 265 -12.93 -22.22 9.24
N LEU A 266 -12.60 -22.71 10.45
CA LEU A 266 -11.92 -23.99 10.68
C LEU A 266 -12.73 -25.22 10.23
N LYS A 267 -14.05 -25.11 10.02
CA LYS A 267 -14.89 -26.23 9.58
C LYS A 267 -14.54 -26.75 8.17
N GLN A 268 -13.83 -25.92 7.38
CA GLN A 268 -13.45 -26.24 6.01
C GLN A 268 -12.08 -26.92 5.89
N ILE A 269 -11.38 -27.20 6.99
CA ILE A 269 -10.07 -27.87 7.00
C ILE A 269 -10.11 -29.24 6.33
N ARG A 270 -11.27 -29.91 6.36
CA ARG A 270 -11.44 -31.28 5.81
C ARG A 270 -11.61 -31.30 4.29
N ASN A 271 -11.63 -30.13 3.64
CA ASN A 271 -11.72 -30.09 2.19
C ASN A 271 -10.35 -30.34 1.55
N ASP A 272 -10.28 -31.26 0.60
CA ASP A 272 -9.04 -31.67 -0.08
C ASP A 272 -8.26 -30.48 -0.67
N TRP A 273 -8.97 -29.50 -1.23
CA TRP A 273 -8.35 -28.30 -1.78
C TRP A 273 -7.66 -27.44 -0.71
N MET A 274 -8.21 -27.40 0.51
CA MET A 274 -7.61 -26.63 1.63
C MET A 274 -6.32 -27.32 2.11
N ILE A 275 -6.34 -28.64 2.24
CA ILE A 275 -5.17 -29.43 2.60
C ILE A 275 -4.05 -29.18 1.56
N LEU A 276 -4.41 -29.25 0.27
CA LEU A 276 -3.47 -29.02 -0.83
C LEU A 276 -2.89 -27.58 -0.78
N ALA A 277 -3.73 -26.55 -0.55
CA ALA A 277 -3.31 -25.17 -0.45
C ALA A 277 -2.36 -24.95 0.74
N VAL A 278 -2.66 -25.52 1.91
CA VAL A 278 -1.81 -25.44 3.09
C VAL A 278 -0.48 -26.14 2.84
N LEU A 279 -0.49 -27.36 2.28
CA LEU A 279 0.72 -28.11 1.97
C LEU A 279 1.59 -27.32 0.96
N ALA A 280 1.00 -26.82 -0.12
CA ALA A 280 1.70 -26.01 -1.11
C ALA A 280 2.32 -24.75 -0.47
N THR A 281 1.60 -24.08 0.45
CA THR A 281 2.11 -22.91 1.15
C THR A 281 3.30 -23.25 2.05
N ILE A 282 3.24 -24.36 2.76
CA ILE A 282 4.37 -24.84 3.61
C ILE A 282 5.58 -25.12 2.71
N LEU A 283 5.38 -25.85 1.60
CA LEU A 283 6.47 -26.13 0.65
C LEU A 283 7.07 -24.83 0.09
N LEU A 284 6.23 -23.87 -0.31
CA LEU A 284 6.70 -22.56 -0.77
C LEU A 284 7.47 -21.83 0.33
N GLY A 285 7.01 -21.87 1.59
CA GLY A 285 7.68 -21.24 2.72
C GLY A 285 9.08 -21.81 2.98
N VAL A 286 9.27 -23.11 2.73
CA VAL A 286 10.57 -23.79 2.92
C VAL A 286 11.50 -23.61 1.71
N PHE A 287 10.96 -23.70 0.50
CA PHE A 287 11.78 -23.77 -0.72
C PHE A 287 11.89 -22.45 -1.49
N THR A 288 11.15 -21.40 -1.10
CA THR A 288 11.18 -20.10 -1.79
C THR A 288 11.54 -18.96 -0.83
N THR A 289 11.57 -17.74 -1.37
CA THR A 289 11.78 -16.54 -0.56
C THR A 289 10.46 -16.01 0.05
N PRO A 290 10.50 -15.31 1.18
CA PRO A 290 9.31 -14.72 1.82
C PRO A 290 8.53 -13.79 0.88
N GLY A 291 9.19 -13.18 -0.11
CA GLY A 291 8.55 -12.33 -1.11
C GLY A 291 7.52 -13.03 -1.97
N VAL A 292 7.77 -14.31 -2.34
CA VAL A 292 6.81 -15.11 -3.11
C VAL A 292 5.53 -15.34 -2.29
N LEU A 293 5.67 -15.62 -0.99
CA LEU A 293 4.52 -15.81 -0.11
C LEU A 293 3.66 -14.56 0.01
N VAL A 294 4.29 -13.37 0.15
CA VAL A 294 3.58 -12.09 0.19
C VAL A 294 2.85 -11.83 -1.13
N ALA A 295 3.52 -12.03 -2.26
CA ALA A 295 2.90 -11.83 -3.57
C ALA A 295 1.67 -12.73 -3.77
N ILE A 296 1.76 -14.01 -3.34
CA ILE A 296 0.62 -14.94 -3.35
C ILE A 296 -0.48 -14.45 -2.39
N GLY A 297 -0.11 -13.99 -1.19
CA GLY A 297 -1.08 -13.43 -0.23
C GLY A 297 -1.86 -12.25 -0.81
N LEU A 298 -1.17 -11.29 -1.42
CA LEU A 298 -1.80 -10.16 -2.11
C LEU A 298 -2.66 -10.60 -3.28
N LEU A 299 -2.23 -11.62 -4.03
CA LEU A 299 -3.01 -12.20 -5.14
C LEU A 299 -4.32 -12.79 -4.64
N VAL A 300 -4.26 -13.60 -3.59
CA VAL A 300 -5.45 -14.22 -2.97
C VAL A 300 -6.41 -13.16 -2.45
N ILE A 301 -5.91 -12.13 -1.80
CA ILE A 301 -6.72 -10.99 -1.32
C ILE A 301 -7.34 -10.25 -2.51
N GLY A 302 -6.54 -9.88 -3.51
CA GLY A 302 -6.99 -9.16 -4.70
C GLY A 302 -8.13 -9.88 -5.42
N TYR A 303 -7.99 -11.18 -5.64
CA TYR A 303 -9.07 -12.01 -6.23
C TYR A 303 -10.29 -12.15 -5.33
N SER A 304 -10.10 -12.28 -4.02
CA SER A 304 -11.21 -12.48 -3.08
C SER A 304 -12.09 -11.24 -2.91
N PHE A 305 -11.54 -10.06 -3.12
CA PHE A 305 -12.23 -8.77 -3.00
C PHE A 305 -12.50 -8.08 -4.35
N ASP A 306 -12.18 -8.76 -5.47
CA ASP A 306 -12.30 -8.21 -6.84
C ASP A 306 -11.52 -6.90 -7.02
N ASP A 307 -10.35 -6.80 -6.36
CA ASP A 307 -9.49 -5.63 -6.38
C ASP A 307 -8.40 -5.76 -7.46
N HIS A 308 -8.66 -5.14 -8.61
CA HIS A 308 -7.74 -5.17 -9.75
C HIS A 308 -6.39 -4.51 -9.44
N THR A 309 -6.35 -3.54 -8.52
CA THR A 309 -5.09 -2.85 -8.14
C THR A 309 -4.20 -3.80 -7.36
N LEU A 310 -4.73 -4.46 -6.33
CA LEU A 310 -3.98 -5.45 -5.56
C LEU A 310 -3.56 -6.64 -6.41
N THR A 311 -4.45 -7.11 -7.29
CA THR A 311 -4.15 -8.21 -8.23
C THR A 311 -3.01 -7.83 -9.18
N GLY A 312 -3.06 -6.65 -9.81
CA GLY A 312 -1.99 -6.17 -10.68
C GLY A 312 -0.65 -6.01 -9.94
N LEU A 313 -0.70 -5.45 -8.72
CA LEU A 313 0.47 -5.29 -7.87
C LEU A 313 1.09 -6.64 -7.48
N SER A 314 0.25 -7.64 -7.16
CA SER A 314 0.71 -8.98 -6.82
C SER A 314 1.44 -9.66 -7.98
N TYR A 315 0.96 -9.52 -9.22
CA TYR A 315 1.67 -10.03 -10.40
C TYR A 315 3.03 -9.35 -10.59
N LEU A 316 3.09 -8.03 -10.41
CA LEU A 316 4.34 -7.29 -10.49
C LEU A 316 5.36 -7.82 -9.46
N PHE A 317 4.98 -7.88 -8.19
CA PHE A 317 5.86 -8.35 -7.13
C PHE A 317 6.22 -9.83 -7.27
N LEU A 318 5.28 -10.69 -7.67
CA LEU A 318 5.56 -12.10 -7.91
C LEU A 318 6.66 -12.26 -8.97
N THR A 319 6.54 -11.53 -10.08
CA THR A 319 7.55 -11.54 -11.14
C THR A 319 8.90 -11.05 -10.62
N CYS A 320 8.93 -9.94 -9.88
CA CYS A 320 10.16 -9.42 -9.28
C CYS A 320 10.81 -10.44 -8.34
N PHE A 321 10.03 -11.07 -7.45
CA PHE A 321 10.56 -12.04 -6.49
C PHE A 321 11.03 -13.34 -7.15
N LEU A 322 10.36 -13.81 -8.19
CA LEU A 322 10.81 -14.97 -8.95
C LEU A 322 12.13 -14.70 -9.68
N VAL A 323 12.29 -13.51 -10.26
CA VAL A 323 13.56 -13.08 -10.87
C VAL A 323 14.66 -13.02 -9.83
N LEU A 324 14.43 -12.37 -8.69
CA LEU A 324 15.42 -12.28 -7.61
C LEU A 324 15.77 -13.66 -7.05
N PHE A 325 14.80 -14.53 -6.84
CA PHE A 325 15.02 -15.90 -6.41
C PHE A 325 15.91 -16.66 -7.40
N TYR A 326 15.65 -16.54 -8.70
CA TYR A 326 16.49 -17.13 -9.73
C TYR A 326 17.93 -16.66 -9.67
N TYR A 327 18.15 -15.36 -9.47
CA TYR A 327 19.50 -14.80 -9.36
C TYR A 327 20.19 -15.15 -8.03
N ALA A 328 19.43 -15.28 -6.94
CA ALA A 328 19.97 -15.65 -5.64
C ALA A 328 20.41 -17.12 -5.54
N LEU A 329 19.93 -18.00 -6.42
CA LEU A 329 20.34 -19.40 -6.45
C LEU A 329 21.83 -19.52 -6.88
N ASN A 330 22.70 -19.89 -5.94
CA ASN A 330 24.11 -20.14 -6.18
C ASN A 330 24.36 -21.53 -6.79
N ILE A 331 23.68 -21.85 -7.87
CA ILE A 331 23.83 -23.09 -8.63
C ILE A 331 24.20 -22.78 -10.08
N ASN A 332 24.82 -23.73 -10.76
CA ASN A 332 25.21 -23.56 -12.16
C ASN A 332 23.98 -23.42 -13.09
N LEU A 333 24.19 -22.86 -14.27
CA LEU A 333 23.12 -22.49 -15.20
C LEU A 333 22.26 -23.72 -15.61
N ALA A 334 22.90 -24.90 -15.77
CA ALA A 334 22.19 -26.12 -16.12
C ALA A 334 21.18 -26.55 -15.03
N HIS A 335 21.59 -26.47 -13.76
CA HIS A 335 20.69 -26.78 -12.66
C HIS A 335 19.58 -25.71 -12.52
N LYS A 336 19.87 -24.41 -12.78
CA LYS A 336 18.84 -23.36 -12.79
C LYS A 336 17.76 -23.64 -13.84
N SER A 337 18.16 -24.03 -15.06
CA SER A 337 17.21 -24.35 -16.13
C SER A 337 16.35 -25.59 -15.79
N LEU A 338 16.95 -26.59 -15.13
CA LEU A 338 16.25 -27.79 -14.70
C LEU A 338 15.21 -27.51 -13.60
N VAL A 339 15.53 -26.62 -12.66
CA VAL A 339 14.58 -26.16 -11.61
C VAL A 339 13.39 -25.43 -12.23
N ILE A 340 13.64 -24.53 -13.20
CA ILE A 340 12.56 -23.82 -13.90
C ILE A 340 11.71 -24.80 -14.73
N ALA A 341 12.31 -25.69 -15.49
CA ALA A 341 11.60 -26.68 -16.28
C ALA A 341 10.77 -27.59 -15.36
N GLY A 342 11.35 -28.06 -14.26
CA GLY A 342 10.66 -28.88 -13.25
C GLY A 342 9.48 -28.15 -12.61
N SER A 343 9.63 -26.88 -12.24
CA SER A 343 8.52 -26.09 -11.71
C SER A 343 7.40 -25.90 -12.74
N GLY A 344 7.74 -25.69 -14.00
CA GLY A 344 6.77 -25.63 -15.10
C GLY A 344 5.98 -26.93 -15.26
N VAL A 345 6.66 -28.09 -15.20
CA VAL A 345 6.01 -29.41 -15.24
C VAL A 345 5.07 -29.59 -14.05
N VAL A 346 5.49 -29.23 -12.85
CA VAL A 346 4.64 -29.31 -11.64
C VAL A 346 3.38 -28.45 -11.79
N LEU A 347 3.51 -27.22 -12.30
CA LEU A 347 2.36 -26.35 -12.56
C LEU A 347 1.39 -26.94 -13.59
N LEU A 348 1.91 -27.53 -14.67
CA LEU A 348 1.09 -28.18 -15.70
C LEU A 348 0.37 -29.41 -15.13
N LEU A 349 1.06 -30.23 -14.34
CA LEU A 349 0.47 -31.39 -13.67
C LEU A 349 -0.61 -30.94 -12.66
N THR A 350 -0.35 -29.92 -11.87
CA THR A 350 -1.33 -29.34 -10.94
C THR A 350 -2.57 -28.86 -11.70
N ARG A 351 -2.39 -28.14 -12.81
CA ARG A 351 -3.51 -27.70 -13.65
C ARG A 351 -4.29 -28.87 -14.22
N TRP A 352 -3.60 -29.93 -14.67
CA TRP A 352 -4.22 -31.12 -15.21
C TRP A 352 -5.03 -31.87 -14.15
N VAL A 353 -4.46 -32.08 -12.93
CA VAL A 353 -5.15 -32.71 -11.81
C VAL A 353 -6.37 -31.88 -11.38
N LEU A 354 -6.22 -30.57 -11.24
CA LEU A 354 -7.32 -29.67 -10.89
C LEU A 354 -8.43 -29.66 -11.98
N GLY A 355 -8.05 -29.80 -13.24
CA GLY A 355 -9.00 -29.94 -14.36
C GLY A 355 -9.79 -31.25 -14.35
N HIS A 356 -9.19 -32.34 -13.84
CA HIS A 356 -9.83 -33.67 -13.73
C HIS A 356 -10.61 -33.81 -12.40
N MET A 357 -10.17 -33.18 -11.33
CA MET A 357 -11.00 -33.02 -10.13
C MET A 357 -12.17 -32.13 -10.53
N ARG A 358 -13.39 -32.69 -10.66
CA ARG A 358 -14.61 -31.90 -10.80
C ARG A 358 -14.77 -31.07 -9.50
N PHE A 359 -14.20 -29.87 -9.45
CA PHE A 359 -14.65 -28.91 -8.48
C PHE A 359 -16.13 -28.66 -8.78
N GLU A 360 -17.02 -29.16 -7.94
CA GLU A 360 -18.41 -28.72 -7.95
C GLU A 360 -18.40 -27.21 -7.94
N ARG A 361 -18.86 -26.61 -9.06
CA ARG A 361 -19.14 -25.18 -9.10
C ARG A 361 -20.18 -24.96 -8.01
N VAL A 362 -19.74 -24.40 -6.91
CA VAL A 362 -20.65 -23.81 -5.94
C VAL A 362 -21.41 -22.74 -6.71
N ASN A 363 -22.64 -23.05 -7.05
CA ASN A 363 -23.57 -22.14 -7.71
C ASN A 363 -23.64 -20.87 -6.84
N ARG A 364 -23.19 -19.78 -7.43
CA ARG A 364 -23.40 -18.44 -6.91
C ARG A 364 -24.86 -18.03 -7.09
#